data_4b87815b913212ff7680c6699f2c0f9d
#
_entry.id   4b87815b913212ff7680c6699f2c0f9d
#
_cell.length_a   1.000
_cell.length_b   1.000
_cell.length_c   1.000
_cell.angle_alpha   90.00
_cell.angle_beta   90.00
_cell.angle_gamma   90.00
#
_symmetry.space_group_name_H-M   'P 1'
#
loop_
_entity.id
_entity.type
_entity.pdbx_description
1 polymer ?
#
loop_
_entity_poly.entity_id
_entity_poly.type
_entity_poly.pdbx_seq_one_letter_code
_entity_poly.pdbx_strand_id
1 'polypeptide(L)'
;MRYVCPYCWQASAPESSRCPSCGQTLERSWKSMGYADKLIRALRHPVMEVRIRAAGILGRLREPRAVPALIRLLQQGENVYVQAASAQALREIGSLKAMACLKKLAAHPSALVRTEAQQTSRQVHGEDPL
;
A
#
# COMPACT_ATOMS: atom_id res chain seq x y z
N MET A 1 1.80 3.33 26.59
CA MET A 1 1.62 2.77 25.25
C MET A 1 0.41 3.39 24.57
N ARG A 2 0.63 4.08 23.49
CA ARG A 2 -0.49 4.71 22.77
C ARG A 2 -1.18 3.68 21.88
N TYR A 3 -2.46 3.58 22.04
CA TYR A 3 -3.28 2.75 21.18
C TYR A 3 -3.71 3.57 19.97
N VAL A 4 -3.48 3.05 18.78
CA VAL A 4 -3.80 3.75 17.54
C VAL A 4 -4.90 2.98 16.82
N CYS A 5 -5.93 3.70 16.40
CA CYS A 5 -7.04 3.10 15.65
C CYS A 5 -6.56 2.63 14.28
N PRO A 6 -6.79 1.37 13.90
CA PRO A 6 -6.36 0.86 12.58
C PRO A 6 -7.21 1.38 11.43
N TYR A 7 -8.31 2.06 11.72
CA TYR A 7 -9.21 2.57 10.67
C TYR A 7 -8.92 4.02 10.31
N CYS A 8 -8.68 4.87 11.32
CA CYS A 8 -8.43 6.31 11.09
C CYS A 8 -7.03 6.75 11.55
N TRP A 9 -6.29 5.89 12.22
CA TRP A 9 -4.92 6.12 12.70
C TRP A 9 -4.78 7.23 13.75
N GLN A 10 -5.90 7.61 14.38
CA GLN A 10 -5.85 8.55 15.49
C GLN A 10 -5.57 7.82 16.79
N ALA A 11 -4.83 8.48 17.68
CA ALA A 11 -4.52 7.92 18.98
C ALA A 11 -5.79 7.84 19.84
N SER A 12 -5.94 6.75 20.57
CA SER A 12 -7.07 6.55 21.47
C SER A 12 -6.59 5.91 22.76
N ALA A 13 -7.46 5.95 23.78
CA ALA A 13 -7.15 5.31 25.05
C ALA A 13 -7.19 3.79 24.91
N PRO A 14 -6.30 3.06 25.61
CA PRO A 14 -6.25 1.60 25.52
C PRO A 14 -7.57 0.92 25.91
N GLU A 15 -8.34 1.55 26.78
CA GLU A 15 -9.60 1.00 27.27
C GLU A 15 -10.79 1.26 26.35
N SER A 16 -10.62 2.05 25.32
CA SER A 16 -11.70 2.40 24.42
C SER A 16 -12.15 1.19 23.60
N SER A 17 -13.42 0.83 23.70
CA SER A 17 -14.00 -0.21 22.85
C SER A 17 -14.34 0.30 21.47
N ARG A 18 -14.49 1.61 21.34
CA ARG A 18 -14.74 2.30 20.06
C ARG A 18 -13.80 3.47 19.90
N CYS A 19 -13.40 3.72 18.67
CA CYS A 19 -12.58 4.88 18.35
C CYS A 19 -13.40 6.17 18.54
N PRO A 20 -12.95 7.13 19.36
CA PRO A 20 -13.66 8.38 19.53
C PRO A 20 -13.69 9.24 18.27
N SER A 21 -12.76 9.01 17.34
CA SER A 21 -12.68 9.81 16.11
C SER A 21 -13.55 9.26 14.98
N CYS A 22 -13.53 7.95 14.74
CA CYS A 22 -14.26 7.35 13.63
C CYS A 22 -15.41 6.43 14.03
N GLY A 23 -15.53 6.09 15.30
CA GLY A 23 -16.63 5.28 15.83
C GLY A 23 -16.53 3.77 15.60
N GLN A 24 -15.45 3.30 14.98
CA GLN A 24 -15.25 1.88 14.75
C GLN A 24 -14.89 1.13 16.02
N THR A 25 -15.34 -0.13 16.10
CA THR A 25 -14.98 -1.02 17.20
C THR A 25 -13.52 -1.41 17.09
N LEU A 26 -12.74 -1.19 18.13
CA LEU A 26 -11.29 -1.32 18.09
C LEU A 26 -10.78 -2.72 18.41
N GLU A 27 -11.26 -3.28 19.50
CA GLU A 27 -10.60 -4.42 20.12
C GLU A 27 -10.62 -5.70 19.29
N ARG A 28 -11.79 -6.06 18.77
CA ARG A 28 -11.93 -7.31 18.02
C ARG A 28 -11.36 -7.22 16.62
N SER A 29 -11.53 -6.07 15.99
CA SER A 29 -11.08 -5.89 14.60
C SER A 29 -9.59 -6.04 14.44
N TRP A 30 -8.83 -5.41 15.32
CA TRP A 30 -7.38 -5.44 15.22
C TRP A 30 -6.80 -6.81 15.55
N LYS A 31 -7.28 -7.44 16.62
CA LYS A 31 -6.77 -8.75 17.05
C LYS A 31 -7.12 -9.87 16.08
N SER A 32 -8.31 -9.81 15.47
CA SER A 32 -8.74 -10.81 14.52
C SER A 32 -8.21 -10.60 13.10
N MET A 33 -7.64 -9.43 12.84
CA MET A 33 -7.16 -9.07 11.53
C MET A 33 -5.84 -9.77 11.21
N GLY A 34 -5.75 -10.38 10.03
CA GLY A 34 -4.54 -11.01 9.56
C GLY A 34 -3.44 -10.01 9.28
N TYR A 35 -2.21 -10.49 9.19
CA TYR A 35 -1.04 -9.63 8.95
C TYR A 35 -1.17 -8.81 7.67
N ALA A 36 -1.60 -9.44 6.57
CA ALA A 36 -1.79 -8.74 5.30
C ALA A 36 -2.84 -7.63 5.42
N ASP A 37 -3.92 -7.89 6.14
CA ASP A 37 -4.98 -6.89 6.33
C ASP A 37 -4.48 -5.68 7.14
N LYS A 38 -3.63 -5.93 8.14
CA LYS A 38 -3.01 -4.85 8.92
C LYS A 38 -2.12 -3.98 8.03
N LEU A 39 -1.37 -4.60 7.14
CA LEU A 39 -0.51 -3.88 6.18
C LEU A 39 -1.34 -3.08 5.18
N ILE A 40 -2.43 -3.64 4.69
CA ILE A 40 -3.32 -2.93 3.76
C ILE A 40 -3.89 -1.69 4.44
N ARG A 41 -4.28 -1.79 5.70
CA ARG A 41 -4.74 -0.63 6.46
C ARG A 41 -3.62 0.38 6.71
N ALA A 42 -2.40 -0.08 6.89
CA ALA A 42 -1.24 0.78 7.07
C ALA A 42 -0.94 1.64 5.83
N LEU A 43 -1.46 1.27 4.66
CA LEU A 43 -1.37 2.10 3.46
C LEU A 43 -2.12 3.43 3.60
N ARG A 44 -2.99 3.55 4.59
CA ARG A 44 -3.70 4.80 4.91
C ARG A 44 -3.08 5.55 6.08
N HIS A 45 -1.96 5.08 6.59
CA HIS A 45 -1.31 5.72 7.74
C HIS A 45 -0.93 7.16 7.41
N PRO A 46 -1.11 8.11 8.34
CA PRO A 46 -0.77 9.51 8.07
C PRO A 46 0.72 9.76 7.87
N VAL A 47 1.58 8.90 8.42
CA VAL A 47 3.03 9.05 8.24
C VAL A 47 3.46 8.38 6.94
N MET A 48 4.10 9.15 6.06
CA MET A 48 4.52 8.70 4.73
C MET A 48 5.41 7.46 4.77
N GLU A 49 6.37 7.43 5.67
CA GLU A 49 7.32 6.32 5.79
C GLU A 49 6.62 5.00 6.12
N VAL A 50 5.54 5.06 6.90
CA VAL A 50 4.75 3.87 7.23
C VAL A 50 4.04 3.36 5.97
N ARG A 51 3.47 4.26 5.17
CA ARG A 51 2.82 3.86 3.92
C ARG A 51 3.80 3.22 2.95
N ILE A 52 4.99 3.79 2.80
CA ILE A 52 6.03 3.26 1.93
C ILE A 52 6.48 1.88 2.40
N ARG A 53 6.69 1.72 3.70
CA ARG A 53 7.11 0.45 4.27
C ARG A 53 6.05 -0.63 4.11
N ALA A 54 4.78 -0.28 4.37
CA ALA A 54 3.67 -1.22 4.19
C ALA A 54 3.54 -1.67 2.73
N ALA A 55 3.66 -0.74 1.78
CA ALA A 55 3.64 -1.07 0.36
C ALA A 55 4.78 -2.02 -0.01
N GLY A 56 5.99 -1.77 0.49
CA GLY A 56 7.15 -2.61 0.24
C GLY A 56 6.95 -4.05 0.74
N ILE A 57 6.40 -4.20 1.94
CA ILE A 57 6.16 -5.52 2.51
C ILE A 57 5.07 -6.26 1.73
N LEU A 58 3.99 -5.57 1.39
CA LEU A 58 2.89 -6.17 0.60
C LEU A 58 3.37 -6.64 -0.77
N GLY A 59 4.26 -5.88 -1.39
CA GLY A 59 4.88 -6.26 -2.65
C GLY A 59 5.72 -7.53 -2.52
N ARG A 60 6.56 -7.61 -1.51
CA ARG A 60 7.39 -8.79 -1.26
C ARG A 60 6.55 -10.03 -0.93
N LEU A 61 5.45 -9.85 -0.21
CA LEU A 61 4.51 -10.94 0.06
C LEU A 61 3.67 -11.33 -1.15
N ARG A 62 3.68 -10.52 -2.19
CA ARG A 62 2.87 -10.71 -3.40
C ARG A 62 1.39 -10.88 -3.05
N GLU A 63 0.89 -10.00 -2.19
CA GLU A 63 -0.48 -10.07 -1.68
C GLU A 63 -1.46 -9.46 -2.67
N PRO A 64 -2.25 -10.28 -3.40
CA PRO A 64 -3.15 -9.75 -4.44
C PRO A 64 -4.29 -8.88 -3.89
N ARG A 65 -4.66 -9.07 -2.64
CA ARG A 65 -5.72 -8.27 -2.00
C ARG A 65 -5.31 -6.80 -1.80
N ALA A 66 -4.00 -6.52 -1.82
CA ALA A 66 -3.49 -5.16 -1.68
C ALA A 66 -3.59 -4.34 -2.97
N VAL A 67 -3.81 -4.97 -4.13
CA VAL A 67 -3.82 -4.29 -5.42
C VAL A 67 -4.78 -3.10 -5.48
N PRO A 68 -6.05 -3.21 -5.06
CA PRO A 68 -6.94 -2.04 -5.10
C PRO A 68 -6.45 -0.88 -4.24
N ALA A 69 -5.92 -1.15 -3.05
CA ALA A 69 -5.42 -0.12 -2.15
C ALA A 69 -4.17 0.55 -2.71
N LEU A 70 -3.27 -0.22 -3.31
CA LEU A 70 -2.07 0.32 -3.95
C LEU A 70 -2.41 1.20 -5.15
N ILE A 71 -3.39 0.80 -5.95
CA ILE A 71 -3.88 1.60 -7.07
C ILE A 71 -4.44 2.94 -6.57
N ARG A 72 -5.17 2.93 -5.46
CA ARG A 72 -5.68 4.17 -4.86
C ARG A 72 -4.57 5.12 -4.46
N LEU A 73 -3.49 4.60 -3.88
CA LEU A 73 -2.35 5.44 -3.52
C LEU A 73 -1.73 6.13 -4.74
N LEU A 74 -1.67 5.42 -5.86
CA LEU A 74 -1.20 6.01 -7.11
C LEU A 74 -2.14 7.11 -7.62
N GLN A 75 -3.44 6.88 -7.51
CA GLN A 75 -4.45 7.82 -8.00
C GLN A 75 -4.54 9.09 -7.14
N GLN A 76 -4.30 8.98 -5.84
CA GLN A 76 -4.35 10.12 -4.94
C GLN A 76 -3.26 11.13 -5.21
N GLY A 77 -2.10 10.70 -5.67
CA GLY A 77 -1.07 11.58 -6.18
C GLY A 77 -0.44 12.56 -5.20
N GLU A 78 -0.55 12.31 -3.90
CA GLU A 78 -0.09 13.25 -2.88
C GLU A 78 1.43 13.30 -2.75
N ASN A 79 2.10 12.17 -2.98
CA ASN A 79 3.55 12.09 -2.76
C ASN A 79 4.17 11.14 -3.77
N VAL A 80 5.22 11.62 -4.44
CA VAL A 80 5.93 10.87 -5.47
C VAL A 80 6.57 9.60 -4.93
N TYR A 81 7.12 9.67 -3.72
CA TYR A 81 7.78 8.51 -3.12
C TYR A 81 6.79 7.41 -2.74
N VAL A 82 5.62 7.78 -2.26
CA VAL A 82 4.53 6.84 -2.00
C VAL A 82 4.04 6.22 -3.31
N GLN A 83 3.90 7.03 -4.35
CA GLN A 83 3.50 6.54 -5.67
C GLN A 83 4.52 5.56 -6.23
N ALA A 84 5.80 5.87 -6.12
CA ALA A 84 6.88 4.99 -6.60
C ALA A 84 6.89 3.66 -5.81
N ALA A 85 6.73 3.71 -4.49
CA ALA A 85 6.65 2.52 -3.67
C ALA A 85 5.44 1.65 -4.03
N SER A 86 4.31 2.29 -4.31
CA SER A 86 3.10 1.58 -4.73
C SER A 86 3.27 0.93 -6.10
N ALA A 87 3.91 1.62 -7.04
CA ALA A 87 4.22 1.06 -8.36
C ALA A 87 5.15 -0.14 -8.25
N GLN A 88 6.17 -0.05 -7.41
CA GLN A 88 7.08 -1.16 -7.16
C GLN A 88 6.35 -2.37 -6.56
N ALA A 89 5.48 -2.13 -5.60
CA ALA A 89 4.68 -3.19 -4.98
C ALA A 89 3.77 -3.87 -5.99
N LEU A 90 3.09 -3.09 -6.83
CA LEU A 90 2.24 -3.62 -7.90
C LEU A 90 3.05 -4.48 -8.89
N ARG A 91 4.26 -4.03 -9.22
CA ARG A 91 5.16 -4.80 -10.06
C ARG A 91 5.50 -6.17 -9.45
N GLU A 92 5.84 -6.18 -8.17
CA GLU A 92 6.21 -7.41 -7.47
C GLU A 92 5.02 -8.38 -7.35
N ILE A 93 3.81 -7.85 -7.12
CA ILE A 93 2.59 -8.67 -7.08
C ILE A 93 2.28 -9.27 -8.46
N GLY A 94 2.40 -8.48 -9.51
CA GLY A 94 2.35 -8.97 -10.88
C GLY A 94 1.00 -9.47 -11.37
N SER A 95 -0.11 -9.13 -10.70
CA SER A 95 -1.44 -9.51 -11.17
C SER A 95 -1.80 -8.76 -12.47
N LEU A 96 -2.77 -9.29 -13.22
CA LEU A 96 -3.22 -8.66 -14.46
C LEU A 96 -3.69 -7.22 -14.23
N LYS A 97 -4.42 -6.99 -13.14
CA LYS A 97 -4.92 -5.66 -12.78
C LYS A 97 -3.78 -4.72 -12.43
N ALA A 98 -2.77 -5.21 -11.70
CA ALA A 98 -1.58 -4.44 -11.36
C ALA A 98 -0.80 -4.05 -12.61
N MET A 99 -0.62 -4.98 -13.53
CA MET A 99 0.11 -4.75 -14.79
C MET A 99 -0.62 -3.73 -15.67
N ALA A 100 -1.94 -3.82 -15.74
CA ALA A 100 -2.74 -2.85 -16.49
C ALA A 100 -2.58 -1.43 -15.93
N CYS A 101 -2.57 -1.30 -14.61
CA CYS A 101 -2.34 -0.02 -13.94
C CYS A 101 -0.94 0.53 -14.26
N LEU A 102 0.08 -0.32 -14.23
CA LEU A 102 1.46 0.10 -14.48
C LEU A 102 1.68 0.58 -15.92
N LYS A 103 0.98 0.00 -16.88
CA LYS A 103 1.05 0.46 -18.27
C LYS A 103 0.59 1.91 -18.41
N LYS A 104 -0.41 2.31 -17.63
CA LYS A 104 -0.91 3.69 -17.66
C LYS A 104 0.11 4.68 -17.07
N LEU A 105 1.02 4.21 -16.23
CA LEU A 105 2.03 5.06 -15.60
C LEU A 105 3.17 5.46 -16.53
N ALA A 106 3.24 4.92 -17.73
CA ALA A 106 4.23 5.32 -18.73
C ALA A 106 4.12 6.82 -19.08
N ALA A 107 2.95 7.40 -18.90
CA ALA A 107 2.70 8.82 -19.14
C ALA A 107 2.70 9.67 -17.86
N HIS A 108 3.09 9.10 -16.73
CA HIS A 108 3.08 9.80 -15.45
C HIS A 108 4.06 10.98 -15.47
N PRO A 109 3.71 12.15 -14.87
CA PRO A 109 4.59 13.32 -14.87
C PRO A 109 5.88 13.10 -14.09
N SER A 110 5.91 12.24 -13.07
CA SER A 110 7.11 11.97 -12.29
C SER A 110 8.01 10.94 -12.99
N ALA A 111 9.27 11.30 -13.18
CA ALA A 111 10.28 10.39 -13.72
C ALA A 111 10.50 9.17 -12.83
N LEU A 112 10.44 9.37 -11.52
CA LEU A 112 10.61 8.28 -10.55
C LEU A 112 9.53 7.22 -10.73
N VAL A 113 8.27 7.65 -10.83
CA VAL A 113 7.14 6.73 -11.02
C VAL A 113 7.22 6.04 -12.38
N ARG A 114 7.56 6.78 -13.45
CA ARG A 114 7.75 6.18 -14.77
C ARG A 114 8.84 5.12 -14.77
N THR A 115 9.95 5.37 -14.09
CA THR A 115 11.06 4.42 -14.00
C THR A 115 10.63 3.13 -13.30
N GLU A 116 9.91 3.24 -12.19
CA GLU A 116 9.41 2.06 -11.49
C GLU A 116 8.44 1.25 -12.34
N ALA A 117 7.58 1.92 -13.08
CA ALA A 117 6.65 1.24 -13.99
C ALA A 117 7.37 0.57 -15.16
N GLN A 118 8.41 1.19 -15.70
CA GLN A 118 9.18 0.65 -16.81
C GLN A 118 10.01 -0.58 -16.42
N GLN A 119 10.53 -0.62 -15.22
CA GLN A 119 11.26 -1.78 -14.73
C GLN A 119 10.39 -3.04 -14.73
N THR A 120 9.11 -2.85 -14.52
CA THR A 120 8.14 -3.94 -14.59
C THR A 120 8.10 -4.59 -15.97
N SER A 121 8.10 -3.77 -17.01
CA SER A 121 8.05 -4.27 -18.39
C SER A 121 9.25 -5.17 -18.70
N ARG A 122 10.42 -4.85 -18.17
CA ARG A 122 11.62 -5.67 -18.36
C ARG A 122 11.52 -7.02 -17.68
N GLN A 123 10.94 -7.07 -16.47
CA GLN A 123 10.82 -8.31 -15.71
C GLN A 123 9.78 -9.25 -16.31
N VAL A 124 8.71 -8.71 -16.89
CA VAL A 124 7.64 -9.51 -17.48
C VAL A 124 8.07 -10.20 -18.77
N HIS A 125 9.08 -9.69 -19.46
CA HIS A 125 9.59 -10.29 -20.70
C HIS A 125 10.61 -11.42 -20.46
N GLY A 126 10.65 -11.97 -19.27
CA GLY A 126 11.42 -13.17 -18.98
C GLY A 126 12.91 -12.98 -18.94
N GLU A 127 13.38 -11.78 -18.93
CA GLU A 127 14.79 -11.50 -18.75
C GLU A 127 15.13 -11.44 -17.28
N ASP A 128 15.00 -12.56 -16.65
CA ASP A 128 15.59 -12.76 -15.36
C ASP A 128 17.09 -12.89 -15.59
N PRO A 129 17.93 -12.00 -15.03
CA PRO A 129 19.38 -12.10 -15.19
C PRO A 129 19.95 -13.28 -14.44
N LEU A 130 19.11 -14.23 -14.17
CA LEU A 130 19.55 -15.52 -13.61
C LEU A 130 18.45 -16.45 -13.43
#